data_cd519e20e8ef968be7534325f65269f5
#
_entry.id   cd519e20e8ef968be7534325f65269f5
#
_cell.length_a   1.000
_cell.length_b   1.000
_cell.length_c   1.000
_cell.angle_alpha   90.00
_cell.angle_beta   90.00
_cell.angle_gamma   90.00
#
_symmetry.space_group_name_H-M   'P 1'
#
loop_
_entity.id
_entity.type
_entity.pdbx_description
1 polymer ?
#
loop_
_entity_poly.entity_id
_entity_poly.type
_entity_poly.pdbx_seq_one_letter_code
_entity_poly.pdbx_strand_id
1 'polypeptide(L)'
;SGKSAMLLGPTEAVFNNDSVDIDFRVESNGKTHAIFVDAGNDHVNINTSDDLGGDLNVDGGIVVQNGSNLDQLSLISTDADANQGPNIRMYRNSSSPADDDTLGVVEFEGRNSASQDVIYSQIRTLSADVTDGEEDGTMDIKVMNAGSLNLVASFKGPETVINDASIDHDFRVES
;
A
#
# COMPACT_ATOMS: atom_id res chain seq x y z
N SER A 1 16.86 34.51 25.04
CA SER A 1 15.74 33.86 25.70
C SER A 1 15.82 32.37 25.38
N GLY A 2 15.78 31.53 26.41
CA GLY A 2 15.85 30.08 26.24
C GLY A 2 14.64 29.59 25.44
N LYS A 3 14.87 28.69 24.48
CA LYS A 3 13.82 28.01 23.73
C LYS A 3 13.24 26.86 24.56
N SER A 4 11.93 26.68 24.52
CA SER A 4 11.24 25.63 25.27
C SER A 4 11.14 24.36 24.46
N ALA A 5 11.84 23.29 24.85
CA ALA A 5 11.69 21.97 24.26
C ALA A 5 10.33 21.33 24.61
N MET A 6 9.73 21.72 25.73
CA MET A 6 8.44 21.24 26.19
C MET A 6 7.70 22.34 26.97
N LEU A 7 6.41 22.49 26.66
CA LEU A 7 5.48 23.36 27.40
C LEU A 7 4.32 22.46 27.91
N LEU A 8 3.99 22.60 29.20
CA LEU A 8 2.81 22.01 29.82
C LEU A 8 1.76 23.10 30.09
N GLY A 9 0.70 23.10 29.30
CA GLY A 9 -0.47 23.97 29.49
C GLY A 9 -1.59 23.23 30.23
N PRO A 10 -2.70 23.92 30.57
CA PRO A 10 -3.82 23.31 31.27
C PRO A 10 -4.62 22.32 30.41
N THR A 11 -4.50 22.40 29.09
CA THR A 11 -5.25 21.58 28.12
C THR A 11 -4.36 20.77 27.19
N GLU A 12 -3.05 21.03 27.15
CA GLU A 12 -2.12 20.36 26.23
C GLU A 12 -0.68 20.30 26.78
N ALA A 13 0.09 19.38 26.25
CA ALA A 13 1.54 19.34 26.36
C ALA A 13 2.14 19.53 24.97
N VAL A 14 2.96 20.54 24.78
CA VAL A 14 3.61 20.85 23.50
C VAL A 14 5.08 20.49 23.58
N PHE A 15 5.54 19.65 22.67
CA PHE A 15 6.95 19.40 22.44
C PHE A 15 7.41 20.29 21.28
N ASN A 16 8.60 20.87 21.38
CA ASN A 16 9.15 21.82 20.41
C ASN A 16 8.26 23.05 20.17
N ASN A 17 7.77 23.68 21.26
CA ASN A 17 6.84 24.81 21.21
C ASN A 17 7.34 26.03 20.41
N ASP A 18 8.64 26.20 20.27
CA ASP A 18 9.25 27.31 19.53
C ASP A 18 9.53 27.00 18.05
N SER A 19 9.05 25.84 17.53
CA SER A 19 9.22 25.40 16.14
C SER A 19 10.67 25.50 15.66
N VAL A 20 11.58 24.93 16.44
CA VAL A 20 13.00 24.83 16.09
C VAL A 20 13.34 23.42 15.65
N ASP A 21 14.49 23.22 15.03
CA ASP A 21 14.97 21.89 14.63
C ASP A 21 15.40 21.10 15.90
N ILE A 22 14.39 20.56 16.60
CA ILE A 22 14.54 19.67 17.77
C ILE A 22 13.59 18.50 17.60
N ASP A 23 14.14 17.34 17.38
CA ASP A 23 13.39 16.10 17.18
C ASP A 23 12.69 15.62 18.46
N PHE A 24 11.54 14.95 18.27
CA PHE A 24 10.90 14.17 19.32
C PHE A 24 11.00 12.68 18.99
N ARG A 25 11.52 11.88 19.94
CA ARG A 25 11.74 10.47 19.73
C ARG A 25 11.23 9.64 20.90
N VAL A 26 10.55 8.52 20.57
CA VAL A 26 10.19 7.46 21.50
C VAL A 26 10.95 6.19 21.12
N GLU A 27 11.62 5.57 22.08
CA GLU A 27 12.33 4.32 21.91
C GLU A 27 11.54 3.13 22.47
N SER A 28 11.76 1.96 21.92
CA SER A 28 11.32 0.69 22.50
C SER A 28 12.54 -0.19 22.82
N ASN A 29 12.34 -1.36 23.43
CA ASN A 29 13.44 -2.25 23.80
C ASN A 29 14.35 -2.67 22.62
N GLY A 30 13.84 -2.67 21.40
CA GLY A 30 14.57 -3.09 20.19
C GLY A 30 14.62 -2.05 19.08
N LYS A 31 14.04 -0.87 19.29
CA LYS A 31 13.94 0.18 18.28
C LYS A 31 14.26 1.54 18.86
N THR A 32 15.27 2.20 18.32
CA THR A 32 15.68 3.56 18.72
C THR A 32 14.74 4.65 18.19
N HIS A 33 13.94 4.36 17.16
CA HIS A 33 12.99 5.27 16.52
C HIS A 33 11.62 4.58 16.35
N ALA A 34 11.02 4.12 17.48
CA ALA A 34 9.68 3.54 17.46
C ALA A 34 8.63 4.56 17.03
N ILE A 35 8.74 5.82 17.51
CA ILE A 35 8.08 7.01 16.98
C ILE A 35 9.15 8.09 16.89
N PHE A 36 9.23 8.77 15.77
CA PHE A 36 10.18 9.83 15.55
C PHE A 36 9.53 10.99 14.78
N VAL A 37 9.49 12.16 15.37
CA VAL A 37 9.11 13.39 14.70
C VAL A 37 10.40 14.12 14.35
N ASP A 38 10.70 14.17 13.06
CA ASP A 38 11.85 14.84 12.49
C ASP A 38 11.48 16.30 12.24
N ALA A 39 11.96 17.18 13.08
CA ALA A 39 11.64 18.60 13.02
C ALA A 39 12.37 19.32 11.88
N GLY A 40 13.47 18.76 11.37
CA GLY A 40 14.22 19.31 10.25
C GLY A 40 13.52 19.11 8.90
N ASN A 41 12.73 18.03 8.78
CA ASN A 41 12.02 17.65 7.55
C ASN A 41 10.48 17.72 7.68
N ASP A 42 9.95 18.07 8.86
CA ASP A 42 8.49 18.13 9.15
C ASP A 42 7.77 16.78 8.96
N HIS A 43 8.45 15.66 9.23
CA HIS A 43 7.93 14.30 9.02
C HIS A 43 7.67 13.56 10.34
N VAL A 44 6.70 12.64 10.31
CA VAL A 44 6.48 11.64 11.35
C VAL A 44 6.93 10.28 10.84
N ASN A 45 7.84 9.64 11.55
CA ASN A 45 8.43 8.37 11.19
C ASN A 45 8.07 7.32 12.23
N ILE A 46 7.63 6.15 11.77
CA ILE A 46 7.34 4.98 12.59
C ILE A 46 8.38 3.90 12.26
N ASN A 47 9.12 3.46 13.27
CA ASN A 47 10.11 2.38 13.19
C ASN A 47 11.35 2.68 12.33
N THR A 48 11.56 3.91 11.90
CA THR A 48 12.70 4.36 11.09
C THR A 48 13.13 5.78 11.48
N SER A 49 14.39 6.12 11.21
CA SER A 49 14.89 7.49 11.17
C SER A 49 15.07 8.01 9.74
N ASP A 50 14.84 7.15 8.73
CA ASP A 50 15.08 7.50 7.34
C ASP A 50 13.91 8.30 6.79
N ASP A 51 14.22 9.37 6.07
CA ASP A 51 13.26 10.11 5.28
C ASP A 51 12.92 9.30 4.01
N LEU A 52 11.71 8.75 3.95
CA LEU A 52 11.20 7.97 2.82
C LEU A 52 10.42 8.84 1.81
N GLY A 53 10.40 10.18 2.03
CA GLY A 53 9.81 11.16 1.11
C GLY A 53 8.32 11.41 1.28
N GLY A 54 7.74 11.04 2.42
CA GLY A 54 6.33 11.33 2.78
C GLY A 54 6.22 11.96 4.15
N ASP A 55 5.14 12.71 4.42
CA ASP A 55 4.88 13.33 5.73
C ASP A 55 4.72 12.29 6.85
N LEU A 56 4.24 11.09 6.52
CA LEU A 56 4.23 9.92 7.39
C LEU A 56 5.00 8.77 6.73
N ASN A 57 6.12 8.39 7.34
CA ASN A 57 6.96 7.28 6.88
C ASN A 57 6.83 6.10 7.85
N VAL A 58 6.59 4.89 7.33
CA VAL A 58 6.48 3.66 8.13
C VAL A 58 7.40 2.58 7.57
N ASP A 59 8.41 2.18 8.34
CA ASP A 59 9.23 1.00 8.04
C ASP A 59 8.57 -0.23 8.66
N GLY A 60 7.62 -0.82 7.92
CA GLY A 60 6.86 -1.99 8.36
C GLY A 60 5.47 -2.07 7.77
N GLY A 61 4.66 -2.98 8.31
CA GLY A 61 3.27 -3.16 7.92
C GLY A 61 2.33 -2.22 8.68
N ILE A 62 1.22 -1.84 8.03
CA ILE A 62 0.13 -1.07 8.64
C ILE A 62 -1.10 -1.96 8.70
N VAL A 63 -1.71 -2.11 9.89
CA VAL A 63 -2.99 -2.78 10.07
C VAL A 63 -4.02 -1.74 10.54
N VAL A 64 -5.08 -1.55 9.76
CA VAL A 64 -6.20 -0.71 10.12
C VAL A 64 -7.40 -1.60 10.37
N GLN A 65 -7.89 -1.64 11.61
CA GLN A 65 -9.00 -2.48 12.02
C GLN A 65 -10.08 -1.67 12.73
N ASN A 66 -11.34 -1.86 12.34
CA ASN A 66 -12.46 -1.35 13.10
C ASN A 66 -13.64 -2.34 13.07
N GLY A 67 -14.60 -2.21 13.98
CA GLY A 67 -15.80 -3.07 14.08
C GLY A 67 -17.04 -2.46 13.42
N SER A 68 -16.89 -1.45 12.56
CA SER A 68 -18.00 -0.76 11.89
C SER A 68 -17.88 -0.86 10.35
N ASN A 69 -18.93 -0.42 9.64
CA ASN A 69 -18.96 -0.39 8.17
C ASN A 69 -18.41 0.92 7.57
N LEU A 70 -17.54 1.62 8.31
CA LEU A 70 -16.88 2.85 7.81
C LEU A 70 -15.67 2.50 6.95
N ASP A 71 -15.35 3.39 6.02
CA ASP A 71 -14.12 3.32 5.24
C ASP A 71 -12.91 3.36 6.17
N GLN A 72 -12.01 2.39 6.00
CA GLN A 72 -10.78 2.30 6.79
C GLN A 72 -9.61 3.05 6.17
N LEU A 73 -9.68 3.32 4.87
CA LEU A 73 -8.72 4.13 4.13
C LEU A 73 -9.48 4.98 3.11
N SER A 74 -9.45 6.30 3.28
CA SER A 74 -9.95 7.27 2.31
C SER A 74 -8.80 8.08 1.76
N LEU A 75 -8.66 8.09 0.44
CA LEU A 75 -7.70 8.92 -0.28
C LEU A 75 -8.48 10.03 -1.01
N ILE A 76 -8.32 11.28 -0.58
CA ILE A 76 -9.09 12.41 -1.09
C ILE A 76 -8.13 13.46 -1.64
N SER A 77 -8.30 13.84 -2.91
CA SER A 77 -7.69 15.05 -3.48
C SER A 77 -8.75 16.15 -3.61
N THR A 78 -8.36 17.37 -3.29
CA THR A 78 -9.18 18.57 -3.52
C THR A 78 -8.65 19.37 -4.70
N ASP A 79 -7.69 18.83 -5.44
CA ASP A 79 -7.14 19.46 -6.64
C ASP A 79 -8.22 19.61 -7.74
N ALA A 80 -8.24 20.76 -8.40
CA ALA A 80 -9.24 21.09 -9.41
C ALA A 80 -8.70 21.00 -10.84
N ASP A 81 -7.43 20.66 -11.03
CA ASP A 81 -6.85 20.55 -12.37
C ASP A 81 -7.17 19.19 -13.03
N ALA A 82 -6.68 18.99 -14.26
CA ALA A 82 -6.94 17.78 -15.04
C ALA A 82 -5.90 16.67 -14.83
N ASN A 83 -4.99 16.82 -13.87
CA ASN A 83 -3.97 15.83 -13.57
C ASN A 83 -4.51 14.65 -12.75
N GLN A 84 -3.66 13.68 -12.45
CA GLN A 84 -4.04 12.50 -11.70
C GLN A 84 -4.54 12.88 -10.30
N GLY A 85 -5.71 12.34 -9.91
CA GLY A 85 -6.26 12.44 -8.56
C GLY A 85 -5.52 11.58 -7.54
N PRO A 86 -6.18 11.11 -6.45
CA PRO A 86 -5.53 10.27 -5.44
C PRO A 86 -4.92 9.02 -6.04
N ASN A 87 -3.67 8.72 -5.68
CA ASN A 87 -2.91 7.60 -6.23
C ASN A 87 -2.58 6.56 -5.15
N ILE A 88 -2.64 5.28 -5.51
CA ILE A 88 -2.00 4.20 -4.77
C ILE A 88 -0.82 3.72 -5.62
N ARG A 89 0.40 3.91 -5.12
CA ARG A 89 1.61 3.41 -5.76
C ARG A 89 2.08 2.15 -5.05
N MET A 90 2.08 1.03 -5.77
CA MET A 90 2.76 -0.19 -5.35
C MET A 90 4.10 -0.25 -6.09
N TYR A 91 5.20 -0.28 -5.35
CA TYR A 91 6.54 -0.24 -5.94
C TYR A 91 7.44 -1.32 -5.33
N ARG A 92 7.81 -2.28 -6.14
CA ARG A 92 8.80 -3.29 -5.81
C ARG A 92 10.19 -2.79 -6.23
N ASN A 93 10.93 -2.21 -5.31
CA ASN A 93 12.31 -1.76 -5.52
C ASN A 93 13.29 -2.92 -5.35
N SER A 94 13.35 -3.82 -6.34
CA SER A 94 14.27 -4.96 -6.32
C SER A 94 15.66 -4.54 -6.84
N SER A 95 16.73 -4.95 -6.15
CA SER A 95 18.11 -4.84 -6.65
C SER A 95 18.45 -5.90 -7.71
N SER A 96 17.56 -6.88 -7.91
CA SER A 96 17.68 -7.96 -8.90
C SER A 96 16.30 -8.24 -9.49
N PRO A 97 15.79 -7.35 -10.36
CA PRO A 97 14.51 -7.58 -11.03
C PRO A 97 14.64 -8.79 -11.97
N ALA A 98 13.55 -9.57 -12.07
CA ALA A 98 13.47 -10.73 -12.95
C ALA A 98 12.10 -10.77 -13.64
N ASP A 99 12.06 -11.46 -14.77
CA ASP A 99 10.81 -11.76 -15.46
C ASP A 99 9.86 -12.51 -14.53
N ASP A 100 8.57 -12.23 -14.69
CA ASP A 100 7.47 -12.78 -13.88
C ASP A 100 7.49 -12.38 -12.39
N ASP A 101 8.29 -11.40 -12.01
CA ASP A 101 8.24 -10.81 -10.67
C ASP A 101 6.86 -10.18 -10.39
N THR A 102 6.22 -10.58 -9.30
CA THR A 102 4.98 -9.91 -8.84
C THR A 102 5.29 -8.53 -8.31
N LEU A 103 4.70 -7.49 -8.90
CA LEU A 103 4.88 -6.08 -8.53
C LEU A 103 3.94 -5.65 -7.41
N GLY A 104 2.71 -6.17 -7.42
CA GLY A 104 1.72 -5.88 -6.40
C GLY A 104 0.49 -6.76 -6.50
N VAL A 105 -0.22 -6.86 -5.38
CA VAL A 105 -1.44 -7.66 -5.27
C VAL A 105 -2.48 -6.91 -4.46
N VAL A 106 -3.74 -6.93 -4.92
CA VAL A 106 -4.92 -6.55 -4.14
C VAL A 106 -5.76 -7.81 -3.95
N GLU A 107 -5.97 -8.22 -2.70
CA GLU A 107 -6.72 -9.42 -2.33
C GLU A 107 -8.02 -9.05 -1.63
N PHE A 108 -9.09 -9.76 -1.98
CA PHE A 108 -10.37 -9.70 -1.29
C PHE A 108 -10.57 -11.03 -0.58
N GLU A 109 -10.35 -11.00 0.72
CA GLU A 109 -10.37 -12.16 1.59
C GLU A 109 -11.57 -12.14 2.52
N GLY A 110 -12.08 -13.30 2.84
CA GLY A 110 -13.18 -13.47 3.77
C GLY A 110 -13.19 -14.86 4.38
N ARG A 111 -14.18 -15.16 5.22
CA ARG A 111 -14.32 -16.49 5.83
C ARG A 111 -15.37 -17.33 5.13
N ASN A 112 -15.08 -18.62 4.97
CA ASN A 112 -16.06 -19.61 4.52
C ASN A 112 -16.94 -20.11 5.70
N SER A 113 -17.90 -20.99 5.43
CA SER A 113 -18.81 -21.56 6.42
C SER A 113 -18.11 -22.42 7.50
N ALA A 114 -16.87 -22.84 7.26
CA ALA A 114 -16.02 -23.56 8.21
C ALA A 114 -15.08 -22.61 9.00
N SER A 115 -15.27 -21.30 8.88
CA SER A 115 -14.45 -20.27 9.52
C SER A 115 -12.97 -20.27 9.09
N GLN A 116 -12.68 -20.75 7.89
CA GLN A 116 -11.35 -20.69 7.27
C GLN A 116 -11.24 -19.40 6.45
N ASP A 117 -10.07 -18.77 6.49
CA ASP A 117 -9.76 -17.58 5.68
C ASP A 117 -9.52 -18.02 4.23
N VAL A 118 -10.16 -17.33 3.29
CA VAL A 118 -10.18 -17.68 1.85
C VAL A 118 -10.09 -16.42 1.01
N ILE A 119 -9.19 -16.39 0.04
CA ILE A 119 -9.12 -15.35 -0.98
C ILE A 119 -10.22 -15.61 -2.02
N TYR A 120 -11.22 -14.74 -2.09
CA TYR A 120 -12.34 -14.86 -3.03
C TYR A 120 -12.03 -14.24 -4.39
N SER A 121 -11.22 -13.18 -4.42
CA SER A 121 -10.73 -12.59 -5.67
C SER A 121 -9.41 -11.87 -5.46
N GLN A 122 -8.65 -11.72 -6.56
CA GLN A 122 -7.33 -11.10 -6.54
C GLN A 122 -7.09 -10.32 -7.84
N ILE A 123 -6.51 -9.13 -7.72
CA ILE A 123 -5.88 -8.40 -8.83
C ILE A 123 -4.38 -8.46 -8.59
N ARG A 124 -3.61 -8.93 -9.57
CA ARG A 124 -2.17 -9.09 -9.49
C ARG A 124 -1.49 -8.47 -10.71
N THR A 125 -0.39 -7.79 -10.52
CA THR A 125 0.45 -7.27 -11.61
C THR A 125 1.84 -7.87 -11.53
N LEU A 126 2.39 -8.25 -12.70
CA LEU A 126 3.74 -8.81 -12.86
C LEU A 126 4.53 -7.99 -13.88
N SER A 127 5.86 -8.01 -13.76
CA SER A 127 6.79 -7.65 -14.84
C SER A 127 7.03 -8.88 -15.71
N ALA A 128 6.36 -8.99 -16.86
CA ALA A 128 6.49 -10.16 -17.72
C ALA A 128 7.87 -10.21 -18.42
N ASP A 129 8.45 -9.06 -18.70
CA ASP A 129 9.83 -8.87 -19.20
C ASP A 129 10.42 -7.64 -18.51
N VAL A 130 11.65 -7.73 -18.00
CA VAL A 130 12.38 -6.62 -17.35
C VAL A 130 13.55 -6.11 -18.20
N THR A 131 13.69 -6.55 -19.45
CA THR A 131 14.75 -6.12 -20.35
C THR A 131 14.61 -4.62 -20.68
N ASP A 132 15.67 -3.84 -20.47
CA ASP A 132 15.67 -2.39 -20.71
C ASP A 132 15.31 -2.06 -22.18
N GLY A 133 14.22 -1.31 -22.35
CA GLY A 133 13.66 -0.94 -23.65
C GLY A 133 12.72 -1.99 -24.28
N GLU A 134 12.50 -3.12 -23.61
CA GLU A 134 11.61 -4.20 -24.04
C GLU A 134 10.65 -4.61 -22.90
N GLU A 135 10.46 -3.74 -21.88
CA GLU A 135 9.67 -4.05 -20.68
C GLU A 135 8.21 -4.37 -21.00
N ASP A 136 7.77 -5.52 -20.54
CA ASP A 136 6.38 -5.95 -20.64
C ASP A 136 5.73 -6.15 -19.26
N GLY A 137 4.45 -5.81 -19.19
CA GLY A 137 3.63 -5.99 -17.99
C GLY A 137 2.44 -6.91 -18.22
N THR A 138 2.04 -7.61 -17.16
CA THR A 138 0.81 -8.41 -17.13
C THR A 138 -0.04 -8.01 -15.93
N MET A 139 -1.35 -7.82 -16.13
CA MET A 139 -2.33 -7.69 -15.05
C MET A 139 -3.33 -8.84 -15.11
N ASP A 140 -3.36 -9.62 -14.04
CA ASP A 140 -4.24 -10.78 -13.87
C ASP A 140 -5.41 -10.47 -12.95
N ILE A 141 -6.60 -10.93 -13.31
CA ILE A 141 -7.77 -10.99 -12.44
C ILE A 141 -8.12 -12.46 -12.18
N LYS A 142 -8.15 -12.80 -10.89
CA LYS A 142 -8.49 -14.17 -10.45
C LYS A 142 -9.75 -14.14 -9.59
N VAL A 143 -10.57 -15.17 -9.71
CA VAL A 143 -11.81 -15.34 -8.94
C VAL A 143 -11.92 -16.79 -8.45
N MET A 144 -12.43 -16.95 -7.22
CA MET A 144 -12.70 -18.25 -6.62
C MET A 144 -13.86 -18.93 -7.34
N ASN A 145 -13.66 -20.15 -7.80
CA ASN A 145 -14.69 -21.02 -8.36
C ASN A 145 -14.47 -22.45 -7.86
N ALA A 146 -15.50 -23.06 -7.28
CA ALA A 146 -15.49 -24.44 -6.77
C ALA A 146 -14.27 -24.78 -5.89
N GLY A 147 -13.86 -23.83 -5.00
CA GLY A 147 -12.74 -24.03 -4.07
C GLY A 147 -11.36 -23.78 -4.65
N SER A 148 -11.26 -23.26 -5.88
CA SER A 148 -10.00 -22.92 -6.53
C SER A 148 -9.97 -21.46 -6.99
N LEU A 149 -8.86 -20.75 -6.77
CA LEU A 149 -8.65 -19.38 -7.25
C LEU A 149 -8.15 -19.45 -8.71
N ASN A 150 -9.03 -19.16 -9.65
CA ASN A 150 -8.78 -19.32 -11.09
C ASN A 150 -8.52 -17.99 -11.78
N LEU A 151 -7.64 -18.00 -12.80
CA LEU A 151 -7.41 -16.88 -13.69
C LEU A 151 -8.61 -16.72 -14.63
N VAL A 152 -9.32 -15.59 -14.53
CA VAL A 152 -10.49 -15.32 -15.38
C VAL A 152 -10.21 -14.29 -16.48
N ALA A 153 -9.26 -13.38 -16.24
CA ALA A 153 -8.79 -12.45 -17.25
C ALA A 153 -7.30 -12.12 -17.05
N SER A 154 -6.58 -11.98 -18.15
CA SER A 154 -5.19 -11.54 -18.19
C SER A 154 -5.02 -10.46 -19.25
N PHE A 155 -4.49 -9.32 -18.87
CA PHE A 155 -4.17 -8.18 -19.75
C PHE A 155 -2.67 -8.14 -19.94
N LYS A 156 -2.21 -8.36 -21.16
CA LYS A 156 -0.81 -8.38 -21.56
C LYS A 156 -0.58 -7.33 -22.63
N GLY A 157 0.65 -6.89 -22.84
CA GLY A 157 1.00 -5.90 -23.86
C GLY A 157 0.39 -6.21 -25.25
N PRO A 158 0.56 -7.42 -25.81
CA PRO A 158 0.06 -7.76 -27.16
C PRO A 158 -1.39 -8.27 -27.17
N GLU A 159 -1.97 -8.69 -26.03
CA GLU A 159 -3.27 -9.37 -26.04
C GLU A 159 -4.04 -9.25 -24.72
N THR A 160 -5.34 -9.44 -24.79
CA THR A 160 -6.21 -9.68 -23.64
C THR A 160 -6.78 -11.08 -23.72
N VAL A 161 -6.55 -11.88 -22.69
CA VAL A 161 -7.02 -13.26 -22.62
C VAL A 161 -8.12 -13.39 -21.57
N ILE A 162 -9.26 -13.93 -21.95
CA ILE A 162 -10.37 -14.28 -21.05
C ILE A 162 -10.43 -15.81 -20.96
N ASN A 163 -10.50 -16.34 -19.73
CA ASN A 163 -10.56 -17.78 -19.46
C ASN A 163 -9.32 -18.58 -19.93
N ASP A 164 -8.13 -18.04 -19.69
CA ASP A 164 -6.85 -18.68 -20.07
C ASP A 164 -6.65 -20.07 -19.42
N ALA A 165 -7.20 -20.26 -18.22
CA ALA A 165 -7.11 -21.54 -17.49
C ALA A 165 -7.99 -22.65 -18.08
N SER A 166 -8.71 -22.42 -19.18
CA SER A 166 -9.59 -23.39 -19.83
C SER A 166 -10.59 -24.09 -18.89
N ILE A 167 -11.04 -23.33 -17.87
CA ILE A 167 -12.10 -23.77 -16.96
C ILE A 167 -13.47 -23.59 -17.63
N ASP A 168 -14.50 -24.28 -17.13
CA ASP A 168 -15.89 -24.10 -17.59
C ASP A 168 -16.39 -22.69 -17.18
N HIS A 169 -16.07 -21.69 -18.01
CA HIS A 169 -16.37 -20.29 -17.80
C HIS A 169 -16.82 -19.64 -19.13
N ASP A 170 -18.09 -19.33 -19.23
CA ASP A 170 -18.66 -18.72 -20.42
C ASP A 170 -18.30 -17.24 -20.53
N PHE A 171 -17.81 -16.81 -21.68
CA PHE A 171 -17.74 -15.40 -22.04
C PHE A 171 -18.99 -15.01 -22.82
N ARG A 172 -19.82 -14.14 -22.22
CA ARG A 172 -21.08 -13.69 -22.82
C ARG A 172 -21.07 -12.20 -23.10
N VAL A 173 -21.40 -11.84 -24.31
CA VAL A 173 -21.68 -10.45 -24.73
C VAL A 173 -23.16 -10.36 -25.04
N GLU A 174 -23.86 -9.47 -24.36
CA GLU A 174 -25.27 -9.17 -24.62
C GLU A 174 -25.38 -7.83 -25.37
N SER A 175 -26.31 -7.74 -26.34
CA SER A 175 -26.64 -6.50 -27.08
C SER A 175 -27.83 -5.80 -26.49
#